data_4aa1b768803f866dfa3649b5f6ec800c
#
_entry.id   4aa1b768803f866dfa3649b5f6ec800c
#
_cell.length_a   1.000
_cell.length_b   1.000
_cell.length_c   1.000
_cell.angle_alpha   90.00
_cell.angle_beta   90.00
_cell.angle_gamma   90.00
#
_symmetry.space_group_name_H-M   'P 1'
#
loop_
_entity.id
_entity.type
_entity.pdbx_description
1 polymer ?
#
loop_
_entity_poly.entity_id
_entity_poly.type
_entity_poly.pdbx_seq_one_letter_code
_entity_poly.pdbx_strand_id
1 'polypeptide(L)'
;MKTILLVCSAGMSTSLLVTKMEQAAEKAGDEVEIFALPMSDGINRLSSVDCVLLGPQVRFNLGKIKEEAAKVNPGLPVEVIDMKDYGTMNGANVLKRAIEIVEARK
;
A
#
# COMPACT_ATOMS: atom_id res chain seq x y z
N MET A 1 11.41 -2.28 10.49
CA MET A 1 10.90 -2.67 9.16
C MET A 1 9.57 -1.99 8.89
N LYS A 2 9.41 -1.40 7.71
CA LYS A 2 8.15 -0.76 7.32
C LYS A 2 7.23 -1.80 6.70
N THR A 3 5.97 -1.82 7.10
CA THR A 3 4.98 -2.76 6.58
C THR A 3 3.99 -2.01 5.69
N ILE A 4 3.91 -2.41 4.43
CA ILE A 4 3.11 -1.76 3.41
C ILE A 4 2.02 -2.72 2.94
N LEU A 5 0.76 -2.29 3.06
CA LEU A 5 -0.38 -3.07 2.61
C LEU A 5 -0.93 -2.49 1.32
N LEU A 6 -1.09 -3.33 0.30
CA LEU A 6 -1.80 -2.97 -0.91
C LEU A 6 -3.19 -3.60 -0.87
N VAL A 7 -4.21 -2.80 -1.12
CA VAL A 7 -5.60 -3.27 -1.15
C VAL A 7 -6.11 -3.26 -2.59
N CYS A 8 -6.70 -4.35 -3.01
CA CYS A 8 -7.20 -4.50 -4.38
C CYS A 8 -8.53 -5.24 -4.40
N SER A 9 -9.19 -5.25 -5.56
CA SER A 9 -10.45 -5.97 -5.71
C SER A 9 -10.24 -7.45 -6.02
N ALA A 10 -9.21 -7.78 -6.81
CA ALA A 10 -9.00 -9.14 -7.32
C ALA A 10 -7.56 -9.61 -7.33
N GLY A 11 -6.67 -8.99 -6.68
CA GLY A 11 -5.36 -9.51 -6.33
C GLY A 11 -4.29 -9.75 -7.37
N MET A 12 -4.61 -10.12 -8.59
CA MET A 12 -3.58 -10.63 -9.51
C MET A 12 -2.57 -9.56 -9.98
N SER A 13 -3.04 -8.45 -10.51
CA SER A 13 -2.13 -7.39 -10.96
C SER A 13 -1.43 -6.72 -9.79
N THR A 14 -2.08 -6.67 -8.63
CA THR A 14 -1.46 -6.12 -7.43
C THR A 14 -0.35 -7.03 -6.93
N SER A 15 -0.48 -8.34 -7.09
CA SER A 15 0.58 -9.29 -6.73
C SER A 15 1.84 -9.06 -7.56
N LEU A 16 1.69 -8.76 -8.84
CA LEU A 16 2.83 -8.43 -9.69
C LEU A 16 3.49 -7.12 -9.22
N LEU A 17 2.68 -6.13 -8.85
CA LEU A 17 3.21 -4.87 -8.33
C LEU A 17 3.99 -5.09 -7.04
N VAL A 18 3.49 -5.94 -6.14
CA VAL A 18 4.22 -6.30 -4.92
C VAL A 18 5.61 -6.85 -5.26
N THR A 19 5.68 -7.77 -6.22
CA THR A 19 6.96 -8.32 -6.65
C THR A 19 7.91 -7.23 -7.16
N LYS A 20 7.40 -6.31 -7.97
CA LYS A 20 8.21 -5.20 -8.48
C LYS A 20 8.69 -4.28 -7.36
N MET A 21 7.85 -4.03 -6.36
CA MET A 21 8.22 -3.22 -5.21
C MET A 21 9.29 -3.92 -4.37
N GLU A 22 9.15 -5.22 -4.16
CA GLU A 22 10.14 -5.99 -3.42
C GLU A 22 11.50 -5.99 -4.11
N GLN A 23 11.50 -6.11 -5.44
CA GLN A 23 12.73 -6.03 -6.22
C GLN A 23 13.39 -4.66 -6.08
N ALA A 24 12.60 -3.59 -6.11
CA ALA A 24 13.11 -2.24 -5.95
C ALA A 24 13.69 -2.03 -4.55
N ALA A 25 13.01 -2.55 -3.53
CA ALA A 25 13.48 -2.45 -2.14
C ALA A 25 14.81 -3.18 -1.96
N GLU A 26 14.95 -4.36 -2.53
CA GLU A 26 16.18 -5.13 -2.46
C GLU A 26 17.35 -4.37 -3.09
N LYS A 27 17.12 -3.77 -4.25
CA LYS A 27 18.17 -2.98 -4.93
C LYS A 27 18.57 -1.76 -4.12
N ALA A 28 17.62 -1.13 -3.44
CA ALA A 28 17.89 0.09 -2.66
C ALA A 28 18.38 -0.20 -1.25
N GLY A 29 18.34 -1.45 -0.81
CA GLY A 29 18.69 -1.82 0.55
C GLY A 29 17.63 -1.45 1.57
N ASP A 30 16.38 -1.23 1.15
CA ASP A 30 15.29 -0.90 2.06
C ASP A 30 14.73 -2.16 2.70
N GLU A 31 14.49 -2.09 4.01
CA GLU A 31 13.87 -3.18 4.74
C GLU A 31 12.37 -2.92 4.83
N VAL A 32 11.59 -3.63 4.02
CA VAL A 32 10.13 -3.47 3.97
C VAL A 32 9.46 -4.82 3.88
N GLU A 33 8.26 -4.90 4.44
CA GLU A 33 7.37 -6.03 4.23
C GLU A 33 6.20 -5.53 3.42
N ILE A 34 5.94 -6.15 2.27
CA ILE A 34 4.90 -5.70 1.35
C ILE A 34 3.97 -6.87 1.06
N PHE A 35 2.68 -6.64 1.16
CA PHE A 35 1.71 -7.69 0.82
C PHE A 35 0.42 -7.05 0.29
N ALA A 36 -0.33 -7.84 -0.47
CA ALA A 36 -1.58 -7.41 -1.08
C ALA A 36 -2.72 -8.26 -0.56
N LEU A 37 -3.83 -7.62 -0.22
CA LEU A 37 -5.02 -8.31 0.26
C LEU A 37 -6.26 -7.70 -0.39
N PRO A 38 -7.33 -8.48 -0.58
CA PRO A 38 -8.60 -7.91 -0.98
C PRO A 38 -9.15 -7.01 0.13
N MET A 39 -10.09 -6.15 -0.22
CA MET A 39 -10.65 -5.15 0.69
C MET A 39 -11.10 -5.74 2.02
N SER A 40 -11.82 -6.86 1.96
CA SER A 40 -12.38 -7.50 3.16
C SER A 40 -11.30 -7.95 4.14
N ASP A 41 -10.19 -8.48 3.62
CA ASP A 41 -9.09 -8.93 4.47
C ASP A 41 -8.20 -7.76 4.89
N GLY A 42 -8.03 -6.78 3.99
CA GLY A 42 -7.20 -5.61 4.25
C GLY A 42 -7.68 -4.80 5.44
N ILE A 43 -9.00 -4.65 5.59
CA ILE A 43 -9.59 -3.92 6.72
C ILE A 43 -9.14 -4.52 8.06
N ASN A 44 -8.98 -5.82 8.12
CA ASN A 44 -8.59 -6.51 9.35
C ASN A 44 -7.10 -6.38 9.70
N ARG A 45 -6.31 -5.78 8.79
CA ARG A 45 -4.87 -5.64 8.99
C ARG A 45 -4.43 -4.20 9.25
N LEU A 46 -5.36 -3.26 9.30
CA LEU A 46 -5.03 -1.83 9.42
C LEU A 46 -4.25 -1.49 10.69
N SER A 47 -4.47 -2.22 11.77
CA SER A 47 -3.78 -1.94 13.04
C SER A 47 -2.31 -2.36 13.04
N SER A 48 -1.89 -3.19 12.10
CA SER A 48 -0.56 -3.80 12.09
C SER A 48 0.33 -3.32 10.94
N VAL A 49 -0.11 -2.34 10.15
CA VAL A 49 0.65 -1.87 9.00
C VAL A 49 1.06 -0.40 9.17
N ASP A 50 2.06 0.02 8.40
CA ASP A 50 2.59 1.38 8.47
C ASP A 50 2.03 2.29 7.38
N CYS A 51 1.53 1.72 6.29
CA CYS A 51 0.77 2.47 5.30
C CYS A 51 -0.10 1.54 4.47
N VAL A 52 -1.10 2.13 3.83
CA VAL A 52 -2.03 1.40 2.96
C VAL A 52 -2.08 2.11 1.61
N LEU A 53 -1.92 1.34 0.54
CA LEU A 53 -2.05 1.83 -0.83
C LEU A 53 -3.19 1.08 -1.51
N LEU A 54 -4.12 1.82 -2.09
CA LEU A 54 -5.25 1.23 -2.80
C LEU A 54 -4.97 1.18 -4.29
N GLY A 55 -5.26 0.05 -4.92
CA GLY A 55 -5.25 -0.04 -6.36
C GLY A 55 -6.31 0.91 -6.94
N PRO A 56 -6.10 1.46 -8.13
CA PRO A 56 -7.07 2.40 -8.72
C PRO A 56 -8.48 1.83 -8.86
N GLN A 57 -8.61 0.51 -8.97
CA GLN A 57 -9.91 -0.14 -9.09
C GLN A 57 -10.77 0.00 -7.84
N VAL A 58 -10.14 0.21 -6.70
CA VAL A 58 -10.84 0.33 -5.42
C VAL A 58 -10.74 1.73 -4.82
N ARG A 59 -10.42 2.72 -5.65
CA ARG A 59 -10.28 4.11 -5.19
C ARG A 59 -11.51 4.65 -4.50
N PHE A 60 -12.67 4.13 -4.82
CA PHE A 60 -13.93 4.54 -4.21
C PHE A 60 -14.00 4.18 -2.74
N ASN A 61 -13.16 3.25 -2.29
CA ASN A 61 -13.13 2.80 -0.91
C ASN A 61 -12.15 3.59 -0.03
N LEU A 62 -11.50 4.61 -0.60
CA LEU A 62 -10.51 5.39 0.14
C LEU A 62 -11.09 5.99 1.42
N GLY A 63 -12.27 6.60 1.34
CA GLY A 63 -12.91 7.21 2.51
C GLY A 63 -13.23 6.18 3.58
N LYS A 64 -13.72 5.01 3.18
CA LYS A 64 -14.05 3.95 4.11
C LYS A 64 -12.80 3.39 4.81
N ILE A 65 -11.73 3.17 4.05
CA ILE A 65 -10.47 2.68 4.61
C ILE A 65 -9.90 3.71 5.60
N LYS A 66 -9.93 4.99 5.24
CA LYS A 66 -9.46 6.05 6.14
C LYS A 66 -10.26 6.10 7.43
N GLU A 67 -11.57 5.94 7.33
CA GLU A 67 -12.46 5.93 8.49
C GLU A 67 -12.14 4.75 9.40
N GLU A 68 -12.02 3.55 8.85
CA GLU A 68 -11.69 2.36 9.62
C GLU A 68 -10.29 2.44 10.21
N ALA A 69 -9.34 2.96 9.45
CA ALA A 69 -7.96 3.14 9.94
C ALA A 69 -7.92 4.10 11.12
N ALA A 70 -8.68 5.17 11.08
CA ALA A 70 -8.70 6.14 12.18
C ALA A 70 -9.18 5.53 13.50
N LYS A 71 -9.99 4.49 13.44
CA LYS A 71 -10.49 3.81 14.64
C LYS A 71 -9.44 2.91 15.29
N VAL A 72 -8.58 2.29 14.50
CA VAL A 72 -7.66 1.26 15.01
C VAL A 72 -6.19 1.66 14.93
N ASN A 73 -5.87 2.65 14.09
CA ASN A 73 -4.48 3.10 13.89
C ASN A 73 -4.49 4.57 13.46
N PRO A 74 -4.80 5.48 14.40
CA PRO A 74 -4.89 6.91 14.07
C PRO A 74 -3.60 7.42 13.43
N GLY A 75 -3.74 8.19 12.36
CA GLY A 75 -2.59 8.73 11.64
C GLY A 75 -2.02 7.79 10.58
N LEU A 76 -2.58 6.60 10.40
CA LEU A 76 -2.13 5.68 9.35
C LEU A 76 -2.30 6.32 7.97
N PRO A 77 -1.21 6.46 7.18
CA PRO A 77 -1.31 6.99 5.83
C PRO A 77 -2.08 6.02 4.93
N VAL A 78 -3.06 6.53 4.20
CA VAL A 78 -3.84 5.75 3.24
C VAL A 78 -3.92 6.57 1.96
N GLU A 79 -3.44 6.01 0.84
CA GLU A 79 -3.46 6.69 -0.46
C GLU A 79 -3.86 5.74 -1.57
N VAL A 80 -4.33 6.30 -2.67
CA VAL A 80 -4.57 5.55 -3.91
C VAL A 80 -3.28 5.58 -4.72
N ILE A 81 -2.88 4.42 -5.26
CA ILE A 81 -1.70 4.32 -6.12
C ILE A 81 -1.95 5.16 -7.38
N ASP A 82 -0.94 5.92 -7.81
CA ASP A 82 -1.01 6.69 -9.04
C ASP A 82 -1.35 5.75 -10.20
N MET A 83 -2.33 6.15 -11.00
CA MET A 83 -2.84 5.30 -12.07
C MET A 83 -1.77 4.97 -13.11
N LYS A 84 -0.88 5.90 -13.40
CA LYS A 84 0.22 5.69 -14.33
C LYS A 84 1.24 4.69 -13.76
N ASP A 85 1.58 4.85 -12.49
CA ASP A 85 2.53 3.93 -11.85
C ASP A 85 1.95 2.53 -11.75
N TYR A 86 0.66 2.42 -11.48
CA TYR A 86 -0.02 1.13 -11.44
C TYR A 86 -0.08 0.49 -12.83
N GLY A 87 -0.46 1.27 -13.83
CA GLY A 87 -0.60 0.76 -15.21
C GLY A 87 0.72 0.30 -15.82
N THR A 88 1.83 0.92 -15.43
CA THR A 88 3.17 0.54 -15.91
C THR A 88 3.88 -0.42 -14.97
N MET A 89 3.23 -0.82 -13.88
CA MET A 89 3.83 -1.65 -12.83
C MET A 89 5.16 -1.09 -12.34
N ASN A 90 5.18 0.22 -12.11
CA ASN A 90 6.39 0.90 -11.65
C ASN A 90 6.57 0.74 -10.15
N GLY A 91 7.06 -0.43 -9.74
CA GLY A 91 7.25 -0.75 -8.33
C GLY A 91 8.18 0.21 -7.61
N ALA A 92 9.21 0.71 -8.29
CA ALA A 92 10.15 1.63 -7.68
C ALA A 92 9.47 2.94 -7.28
N ASN A 93 8.63 3.53 -8.15
CA ASN A 93 7.91 4.75 -7.83
C ASN A 93 6.86 4.54 -6.74
N VAL A 94 6.14 3.42 -6.80
CA VAL A 94 5.14 3.11 -5.77
C VAL A 94 5.82 2.90 -4.41
N LEU A 95 6.92 2.19 -4.38
CA LEU A 95 7.69 1.98 -3.14
C LEU A 95 8.21 3.31 -2.59
N LYS A 96 8.76 4.14 -3.44
CA LYS A 96 9.29 5.45 -3.04
C LYS A 96 8.19 6.28 -2.38
N ARG A 97 7.01 6.32 -3.00
CA ARG A 97 5.88 7.06 -2.43
C ARG A 97 5.45 6.47 -1.09
N ALA A 98 5.39 5.15 -1.00
CA ALA A 98 5.02 4.48 0.26
C ALA A 98 5.98 4.85 1.38
N ILE A 99 7.27 4.82 1.12
CA ILE A 99 8.27 5.17 2.12
C ILE A 99 8.13 6.64 2.53
N GLU A 100 7.90 7.54 1.57
CA GLU A 100 7.71 8.96 1.85
C GLU A 100 6.55 9.20 2.82
N ILE A 101 5.41 8.55 2.57
CA ILE A 101 4.23 8.78 3.42
C ILE A 101 4.37 8.12 4.79
N VAL A 102 5.08 7.00 4.87
CA VAL A 102 5.38 6.38 6.17
C VAL A 102 6.26 7.31 7.00
N GLU A 103 7.30 7.87 6.39
CA GLU A 103 8.22 8.77 7.10
C GLU A 103 7.57 10.09 7.46
N ALA A 104 6.65 10.58 6.65
CA ALA A 104 5.93 11.82 6.93
C ALA A 104 5.00 11.70 8.14
N ARG A 105 4.64 10.49 8.52
CA ARG A 105 3.77 10.24 9.68
C ARG A 105 4.43 10.61 11.01
N LYS A 106 5.72 10.60 11.03
CA LYS A 106 6.48 10.90 12.27
C LYS A 106 6.37 12.39 12.68
#